data_1e5b50b7b142a1786b8b4e159fce9a0b
#
_entry.id   1e5b50b7b142a1786b8b4e159fce9a0b
#
_cell.length_a   1.000
_cell.length_b   1.000
_cell.length_c   1.000
_cell.angle_alpha   90.00
_cell.angle_beta   90.00
_cell.angle_gamma   90.00
#
_symmetry.space_group_name_H-M   'P 1'
#
loop_
_entity.id
_entity.type
_entity.pdbx_description
1 polymer ?
#
loop_
_entity_poly.entity_id
_entity_poly.type
_entity_poly.pdbx_seq_one_letter_code
_entity_poly.pdbx_strand_id
1 'polypeptide(L)'
;MKSTEPGVLKKSEVYFSTPSQTAKKLYYYPTSAGHFFCVEGYHLIRGNYQSLLITHIIEGTFTFVDEGKHITAKAGDTVILNCYKPHEYYTDDHFESIWIHFCGANSLELFNEIEKNYGHLIKCEDIHHVQKLLFRIWNNISGDNPPDELSMSLDIYKLFAELLNPQSIKCKGENDYEDNIQEVKRFILDNLNEKLTVQKLADEVHMSTSHFSRVFKQQTGFSPYDYVLISRLNRAKDLLQKTEMSHQLHMKQALTANQISFAFSPKTKAFRRVNFAN
;
A
#
# COMPACT_ATOMS: atom_id res chain seq x y z
N MET A 1 26.10 -16.72 -1.36
CA MET A 1 26.10 -18.16 -1.73
C MET A 1 25.73 -18.25 -3.21
N LYS A 2 26.32 -19.19 -3.98
CA LYS A 2 26.00 -19.36 -5.41
C LYS A 2 24.88 -20.38 -5.58
N SER A 3 23.91 -20.08 -6.45
CA SER A 3 22.84 -21.04 -6.78
C SER A 3 23.39 -22.15 -7.68
N THR A 4 22.83 -23.36 -7.52
CA THR A 4 23.10 -24.52 -8.36
C THR A 4 21.88 -24.89 -9.22
N GLU A 5 20.84 -24.05 -9.26
CA GLU A 5 19.65 -24.31 -10.06
C GLU A 5 19.98 -24.25 -11.57
N PRO A 6 19.38 -25.12 -12.40
CA PRO A 6 19.53 -25.05 -13.84
C PRO A 6 19.17 -23.68 -14.41
N GLY A 7 19.90 -23.19 -15.39
CA GLY A 7 19.66 -21.89 -16.00
C GLY A 7 20.12 -20.67 -15.18
N VAL A 8 20.56 -20.84 -13.94
CA VAL A 8 21.11 -19.75 -13.12
C VAL A 8 22.62 -19.60 -13.38
N LEU A 9 23.05 -18.41 -13.82
CA LEU A 9 24.44 -18.12 -14.11
C LEU A 9 25.30 -18.01 -12.83
N LYS A 10 26.59 -18.40 -12.93
CA LYS A 10 27.54 -18.39 -11.79
C LYS A 10 27.74 -17.02 -11.13
N LYS A 11 27.42 -15.92 -11.81
CA LYS A 11 27.48 -14.56 -11.25
C LYS A 11 26.30 -14.23 -10.34
N SER A 12 25.25 -15.05 -10.35
CA SER A 12 24.09 -14.89 -9.47
C SER A 12 24.45 -15.18 -8.01
N GLU A 13 23.84 -14.43 -7.12
CA GLU A 13 24.07 -14.54 -5.68
C GLU A 13 22.76 -14.60 -4.93
N VAL A 14 22.70 -15.46 -3.92
CA VAL A 14 21.58 -15.60 -2.99
C VAL A 14 22.09 -15.64 -1.57
N TYR A 15 21.39 -14.96 -0.68
CA TYR A 15 21.67 -14.92 0.75
C TYR A 15 20.42 -15.25 1.54
N PHE A 16 20.59 -16.00 2.63
CA PHE A 16 19.52 -16.37 3.55
C PHE A 16 19.64 -15.56 4.83
N SER A 17 18.52 -15.13 5.35
CA SER A 17 18.43 -14.42 6.63
C SER A 17 17.83 -15.32 7.70
N THR A 18 18.33 -15.20 8.91
CA THR A 18 17.75 -15.84 10.09
C THR A 18 17.19 -14.74 11.00
N PRO A 19 15.90 -14.40 10.85
CA PRO A 19 15.30 -13.31 11.61
C PRO A 19 15.24 -13.63 13.10
N SER A 20 15.43 -12.58 13.93
CA SER A 20 15.28 -12.66 15.38
C SER A 20 13.83 -12.96 15.80
N GLN A 21 13.61 -13.33 17.05
CA GLN A 21 12.26 -13.49 17.60
C GLN A 21 11.47 -12.18 17.60
N THR A 22 12.16 -11.05 17.78
CA THR A 22 11.56 -9.71 17.70
C THR A 22 11.09 -9.42 16.28
N ALA A 23 11.93 -9.68 15.27
CA ALA A 23 11.56 -9.50 13.87
C ALA A 23 10.36 -10.36 13.49
N LYS A 24 10.36 -11.65 13.85
CA LYS A 24 9.25 -12.57 13.57
C LYS A 24 7.92 -12.11 14.18
N LYS A 25 7.97 -11.42 15.32
CA LYS A 25 6.79 -10.97 16.04
C LYS A 25 6.28 -9.61 15.60
N LEU A 26 7.18 -8.69 15.23
CA LEU A 26 6.85 -7.26 15.10
C LEU A 26 7.12 -6.66 13.72
N TYR A 27 7.98 -7.27 12.90
CA TYR A 27 8.49 -6.66 11.67
C TYR A 27 8.06 -7.43 10.42
N TYR A 28 8.18 -6.79 9.27
CA TYR A 28 8.41 -7.50 8.02
C TYR A 28 9.88 -7.90 8.01
N TYR A 29 10.17 -9.12 7.60
CA TYR A 29 11.53 -9.61 7.60
C TYR A 29 11.80 -10.47 6.35
N PRO A 30 12.95 -10.26 5.68
CA PRO A 30 13.35 -11.11 4.58
C PRO A 30 13.79 -12.49 5.13
N THR A 31 13.45 -13.54 4.39
CA THR A 31 13.96 -14.90 4.64
C THR A 31 15.12 -15.22 3.70
N SER A 32 15.11 -14.65 2.52
CA SER A 32 16.22 -14.69 1.56
C SER A 32 16.12 -13.53 0.58
N ALA A 33 17.25 -13.18 -0.02
CA ALA A 33 17.35 -12.20 -1.10
C ALA A 33 18.36 -12.66 -2.13
N GLY A 34 18.13 -12.33 -3.39
CA GLY A 34 19.04 -12.72 -4.46
C GLY A 34 19.07 -11.72 -5.61
N HIS A 35 20.24 -11.64 -6.23
CA HIS A 35 20.46 -10.96 -7.50
C HIS A 35 20.78 -12.05 -8.53
N PHE A 36 19.81 -12.33 -9.39
CA PHE A 36 19.88 -13.46 -10.32
C PHE A 36 20.04 -13.00 -11.76
N PHE A 37 20.87 -13.76 -12.45
CA PHE A 37 21.06 -13.72 -13.89
C PHE A 37 20.72 -15.12 -14.41
N CYS A 38 19.63 -15.22 -15.14
CA CYS A 38 19.11 -16.48 -15.64
C CYS A 38 19.11 -16.50 -17.17
N VAL A 39 19.19 -17.70 -17.72
CA VAL A 39 19.11 -17.95 -19.16
C VAL A 39 18.10 -19.05 -19.44
N GLU A 40 17.84 -19.31 -20.71
CA GLU A 40 17.00 -20.42 -21.16
C GLU A 40 17.29 -21.71 -20.36
N GLY A 41 16.22 -22.39 -19.95
CA GLY A 41 16.29 -23.58 -19.08
C GLY A 41 16.16 -23.28 -17.60
N TYR A 42 16.08 -22.01 -17.18
CA TYR A 42 15.64 -21.68 -15.82
C TYR A 42 14.15 -21.92 -15.68
N HIS A 43 13.81 -22.91 -14.86
CA HIS A 43 12.42 -23.26 -14.60
C HIS A 43 12.26 -23.73 -13.17
N LEU A 44 11.41 -23.10 -12.40
CA LEU A 44 11.16 -23.42 -11.01
C LEU A 44 9.68 -23.74 -10.79
N ILE A 45 9.45 -24.92 -10.22
CA ILE A 45 8.12 -25.35 -9.76
C ILE A 45 8.26 -25.73 -8.30
N ARG A 46 7.46 -25.11 -7.42
CA ARG A 46 7.45 -25.44 -5.99
C ARG A 46 6.01 -25.57 -5.49
N GLY A 47 5.78 -26.54 -4.60
CA GLY A 47 4.47 -26.71 -3.95
C GLY A 47 4.19 -25.67 -2.88
N ASN A 48 5.23 -25.27 -2.14
CA ASN A 48 5.14 -24.32 -1.02
C ASN A 48 6.55 -23.80 -0.65
N TYR A 49 6.65 -22.50 -0.34
CA TYR A 49 7.87 -21.87 0.19
C TYR A 49 7.53 -20.78 1.22
N GLN A 50 6.70 -21.02 2.15
CA GLN A 50 6.24 -20.23 3.31
C GLN A 50 6.70 -18.77 3.39
N SER A 51 6.51 -18.01 2.30
CA SER A 51 6.87 -16.58 2.18
C SER A 51 6.12 -15.93 1.03
N LEU A 52 6.13 -14.61 0.99
CA LEU A 52 5.83 -13.82 -0.20
C LEU A 52 7.12 -13.58 -0.98
N LEU A 53 7.01 -13.47 -2.31
CA LEU A 53 8.11 -13.09 -3.20
C LEU A 53 7.79 -11.73 -3.82
N ILE A 54 8.75 -10.80 -3.77
CA ILE A 54 8.80 -9.64 -4.66
C ILE A 54 10.03 -9.80 -5.53
N THR A 55 9.85 -9.74 -6.84
CA THR A 55 10.94 -9.74 -7.83
C THR A 55 10.77 -8.57 -8.79
N HIS A 56 11.83 -7.82 -9.00
CA HIS A 56 11.90 -6.74 -9.97
C HIS A 56 12.80 -7.15 -11.13
N ILE A 57 12.28 -7.03 -12.36
CA ILE A 57 12.97 -7.43 -13.57
C ILE A 57 13.82 -6.26 -14.06
N ILE A 58 15.12 -6.44 -14.06
CA ILE A 58 16.10 -5.43 -14.49
C ILE A 58 16.30 -5.50 -16.00
N GLU A 59 16.41 -6.74 -16.53
CA GLU A 59 16.59 -6.99 -17.95
C GLU A 59 15.90 -8.30 -18.36
N GLY A 60 15.49 -8.41 -19.62
CA GLY A 60 14.92 -9.63 -20.20
C GLY A 60 13.46 -9.88 -19.81
N THR A 61 13.09 -11.16 -19.74
CA THR A 61 11.70 -11.60 -19.53
C THR A 61 11.60 -12.69 -18.47
N PHE A 62 10.61 -12.58 -17.60
CA PHE A 62 10.30 -13.54 -16.53
C PHE A 62 8.82 -13.91 -16.64
N THR A 63 8.53 -15.19 -16.81
CA THR A 63 7.17 -15.71 -16.91
C THR A 63 6.80 -16.45 -15.64
N PHE A 64 5.63 -16.15 -15.08
CA PHE A 64 5.03 -16.89 -13.96
C PHE A 64 3.64 -17.40 -14.31
N VAL A 65 3.21 -18.45 -13.62
CA VAL A 65 1.90 -19.08 -13.84
C VAL A 65 0.96 -18.67 -12.72
N ASP A 66 -0.15 -18.07 -13.10
CA ASP A 66 -1.23 -17.66 -12.20
C ASP A 66 -2.55 -18.25 -12.70
N GLU A 67 -3.20 -19.08 -11.87
CA GLU A 67 -4.43 -19.81 -12.22
C GLU A 67 -4.37 -20.50 -13.60
N GLY A 68 -3.21 -21.07 -13.94
CA GLY A 68 -2.97 -21.74 -15.23
C GLY A 68 -2.72 -20.80 -16.41
N LYS A 69 -2.64 -19.48 -16.17
CA LYS A 69 -2.27 -18.49 -17.18
C LYS A 69 -0.79 -18.14 -17.07
N HIS A 70 -0.10 -18.13 -18.20
CA HIS A 70 1.30 -17.70 -18.27
C HIS A 70 1.35 -16.18 -18.47
N ILE A 71 1.92 -15.48 -17.49
CA ILE A 71 2.04 -14.02 -17.50
C ILE A 71 3.52 -13.66 -17.55
N THR A 72 3.91 -12.87 -18.55
CA THR A 72 5.31 -12.49 -18.77
C THR A 72 5.56 -11.05 -18.34
N ALA A 73 6.42 -10.90 -17.35
CA ALA A 73 7.00 -9.63 -16.91
C ALA A 73 8.23 -9.30 -17.75
N LYS A 74 8.48 -8.00 -17.96
CA LYS A 74 9.59 -7.45 -18.74
C LYS A 74 10.45 -6.52 -17.88
N ALA A 75 11.57 -6.09 -18.40
CA ALA A 75 12.41 -5.08 -17.76
C ALA A 75 11.59 -3.86 -17.30
N GLY A 76 11.75 -3.49 -16.03
CA GLY A 76 11.00 -2.44 -15.33
C GLY A 76 9.75 -2.92 -14.59
N ASP A 77 9.25 -4.11 -14.87
CA ASP A 77 8.09 -4.68 -14.17
C ASP A 77 8.50 -5.25 -12.80
N THR A 78 7.57 -5.19 -11.85
CA THR A 78 7.71 -5.83 -10.55
C THR A 78 6.62 -6.87 -10.39
N VAL A 79 6.97 -8.06 -9.91
CA VAL A 79 6.05 -9.16 -9.69
C VAL A 79 5.99 -9.46 -8.20
N ILE A 80 4.78 -9.64 -7.66
CA ILE A 80 4.55 -10.13 -6.29
C ILE A 80 3.80 -11.45 -6.33
N LEU A 81 4.31 -12.48 -5.63
CA LEU A 81 3.72 -13.81 -5.61
C LEU A 81 3.55 -14.32 -4.18
N ASN A 82 2.44 -15.06 -3.99
CA ASN A 82 2.18 -15.79 -2.76
C ASN A 82 2.77 -17.20 -2.87
N CYS A 83 3.99 -17.38 -2.38
CA CYS A 83 4.69 -18.66 -2.41
C CYS A 83 4.23 -19.64 -1.32
N TYR A 84 3.27 -19.29 -0.46
CA TYR A 84 2.57 -20.27 0.41
C TYR A 84 1.69 -21.24 -0.38
N LYS A 85 1.36 -20.90 -1.64
CA LYS A 85 0.64 -21.73 -2.59
C LYS A 85 1.61 -22.34 -3.61
N PRO A 86 1.21 -23.38 -4.36
CA PRO A 86 1.97 -23.84 -5.51
C PRO A 86 2.22 -22.69 -6.47
N HIS A 87 3.47 -22.59 -6.92
CA HIS A 87 3.89 -21.50 -7.82
C HIS A 87 4.93 -22.03 -8.82
N GLU A 88 4.89 -21.42 -9.99
CA GLU A 88 5.75 -21.77 -11.12
C GLU A 88 6.22 -20.50 -11.81
N TYR A 89 7.51 -20.45 -12.15
CA TYR A 89 8.08 -19.39 -12.97
C TYR A 89 9.31 -19.85 -13.72
N TYR A 90 9.56 -19.24 -14.88
CA TYR A 90 10.60 -19.61 -15.81
C TYR A 90 11.00 -18.47 -16.74
N THR A 91 12.00 -18.70 -17.58
CA THR A 91 12.29 -17.89 -18.76
C THR A 91 12.60 -18.76 -19.98
N ASP A 92 12.10 -18.33 -21.14
CA ASP A 92 12.40 -18.94 -22.45
C ASP A 92 13.60 -18.26 -23.13
N ASP A 93 14.15 -17.21 -22.55
CA ASP A 93 15.30 -16.47 -23.07
C ASP A 93 16.28 -16.18 -21.93
N HIS A 94 16.28 -14.97 -21.41
CA HIS A 94 17.11 -14.57 -20.27
C HIS A 94 16.38 -13.54 -19.42
N PHE A 95 16.81 -13.39 -18.16
CA PHE A 95 16.49 -12.24 -17.33
C PHE A 95 17.55 -11.95 -16.29
N GLU A 96 17.63 -10.68 -15.89
CA GLU A 96 18.27 -10.20 -14.69
C GLU A 96 17.20 -9.71 -13.72
N SER A 97 17.27 -10.15 -12.46
CA SER A 97 16.32 -9.69 -11.43
C SER A 97 16.96 -9.55 -10.06
N ILE A 98 16.44 -8.60 -9.29
CA ILE A 98 16.65 -8.50 -7.86
C ILE A 98 15.36 -8.90 -7.15
N TRP A 99 15.45 -9.78 -6.16
CA TRP A 99 14.29 -10.35 -5.50
C TRP A 99 14.50 -10.55 -4.01
N ILE A 100 13.39 -10.60 -3.27
CA ILE A 100 13.33 -10.98 -1.87
C ILE A 100 12.19 -11.96 -1.62
N HIS A 101 12.44 -12.97 -0.80
CA HIS A 101 11.41 -13.71 -0.10
C HIS A 101 11.30 -13.14 1.31
N PHE A 102 10.07 -12.88 1.76
CA PHE A 102 9.82 -12.22 3.05
C PHE A 102 8.52 -12.67 3.70
N CYS A 103 8.42 -12.40 5.00
CA CYS A 103 7.24 -12.62 5.83
C CYS A 103 7.01 -11.39 6.72
N GLY A 104 5.89 -11.38 7.44
CA GLY A 104 5.56 -10.35 8.42
C GLY A 104 4.13 -10.51 8.93
N ALA A 105 3.79 -9.82 10.02
CA ALA A 105 2.54 -10.04 10.74
C ALA A 105 1.29 -9.94 9.85
N ASN A 106 1.20 -8.91 8.99
CA ASN A 106 0.08 -8.66 8.08
C ASN A 106 0.51 -8.59 6.61
N SER A 107 1.59 -9.28 6.25
CA SER A 107 2.09 -9.28 4.87
C SER A 107 1.13 -9.92 3.89
N LEU A 108 0.39 -10.96 4.32
CA LEU A 108 -0.63 -11.62 3.49
C LEU A 108 -1.84 -10.72 3.26
N GLU A 109 -2.25 -9.94 4.24
CA GLU A 109 -3.35 -8.99 4.11
C GLU A 109 -3.00 -7.89 3.09
N LEU A 110 -1.78 -7.34 3.16
CA LEU A 110 -1.30 -6.36 2.18
C LEU A 110 -1.14 -6.97 0.80
N PHE A 111 -0.63 -8.21 0.70
CA PHE A 111 -0.58 -8.94 -0.56
C PHE A 111 -1.97 -9.09 -1.18
N ASN A 112 -2.98 -9.52 -0.40
CA ASN A 112 -4.34 -9.69 -0.87
C ASN A 112 -4.97 -8.40 -1.38
N GLU A 113 -4.65 -7.25 -0.76
CA GLU A 113 -5.08 -5.94 -1.26
C GLU A 113 -4.40 -5.58 -2.59
N ILE A 114 -3.12 -5.89 -2.77
CA ILE A 114 -2.41 -5.70 -4.03
C ILE A 114 -2.99 -6.61 -5.11
N GLU A 115 -3.10 -7.92 -4.83
CA GLU A 115 -3.63 -8.92 -5.77
C GLU A 115 -5.02 -8.53 -6.27
N LYS A 116 -5.91 -8.12 -5.35
CA LYS A 116 -7.27 -7.72 -5.66
C LYS A 116 -7.36 -6.48 -6.55
N ASN A 117 -6.51 -5.48 -6.30
CA ASN A 117 -6.60 -4.19 -6.97
C ASN A 117 -5.73 -4.11 -8.23
N TYR A 118 -4.60 -4.81 -8.27
CA TYR A 118 -3.59 -4.65 -9.31
C TYR A 118 -3.10 -5.97 -9.93
N GLY A 119 -3.46 -7.12 -9.31
CA GLY A 119 -2.94 -8.43 -9.70
C GLY A 119 -1.49 -8.63 -9.25
N HIS A 120 -0.79 -9.54 -9.91
CA HIS A 120 0.57 -9.95 -9.57
C HIS A 120 1.65 -9.18 -10.31
N LEU A 121 1.35 -8.63 -11.50
CA LEU A 121 2.27 -7.88 -12.35
C LEU A 121 2.02 -6.39 -12.17
N ILE A 122 2.97 -5.67 -11.58
CA ILE A 122 2.80 -4.28 -11.18
C ILE A 122 3.81 -3.39 -11.91
N LYS A 123 3.31 -2.31 -12.49
CA LYS A 123 4.13 -1.25 -13.10
C LYS A 123 4.25 -0.11 -12.11
N CYS A 124 5.36 -0.05 -11.39
CA CYS A 124 5.62 1.00 -10.42
C CYS A 124 5.97 2.32 -11.11
N GLU A 125 5.60 3.44 -10.48
CA GLU A 125 5.94 4.78 -10.98
C GLU A 125 7.45 5.04 -10.91
N ASP A 126 8.04 4.75 -9.76
CA ASP A 126 9.49 4.88 -9.54
C ASP A 126 10.17 3.52 -9.49
N ILE A 127 10.46 2.98 -10.68
CA ILE A 127 11.18 1.70 -10.84
C ILE A 127 12.56 1.74 -10.19
N HIS A 128 13.24 2.91 -10.19
CA HIS A 128 14.56 3.06 -9.57
C HIS A 128 14.47 3.01 -8.05
N HIS A 129 13.38 3.54 -7.47
CA HIS A 129 13.17 3.46 -6.03
C HIS A 129 12.90 2.01 -5.59
N VAL A 130 12.03 1.28 -6.31
CA VAL A 130 11.78 -0.15 -6.05
C VAL A 130 13.08 -0.95 -6.12
N GLN A 131 13.84 -0.79 -7.19
CA GLN A 131 15.13 -1.46 -7.38
C GLN A 131 16.11 -1.12 -6.24
N LYS A 132 16.23 0.15 -5.86
CA LYS A 132 17.07 0.61 -4.77
C LYS A 132 16.69 -0.01 -3.42
N LEU A 133 15.40 -0.11 -3.11
CA LEU A 133 14.92 -0.73 -1.87
C LEU A 133 15.29 -2.22 -1.83
N LEU A 134 15.09 -2.96 -2.91
CA LEU A 134 15.46 -4.37 -3.01
C LEU A 134 16.96 -4.57 -2.87
N PHE A 135 17.80 -3.76 -3.53
CA PHE A 135 19.26 -3.82 -3.38
C PHE A 135 19.71 -3.46 -1.96
N ARG A 136 19.06 -2.52 -1.27
CA ARG A 136 19.39 -2.20 0.14
C ARG A 136 19.14 -3.40 1.05
N ILE A 137 18.02 -4.10 0.88
CA ILE A 137 17.71 -5.31 1.65
C ILE A 137 18.73 -6.40 1.33
N TRP A 138 19.03 -6.63 0.05
CA TRP A 138 20.03 -7.61 -0.38
C TRP A 138 21.42 -7.29 0.18
N ASN A 139 21.89 -6.04 0.09
CA ASN A 139 23.17 -5.60 0.65
C ASN A 139 23.23 -5.77 2.19
N ASN A 140 22.10 -5.54 2.87
CA ASN A 140 22.03 -5.68 4.33
C ASN A 140 22.19 -7.15 4.76
N ILE A 141 21.62 -8.09 3.99
CA ILE A 141 21.73 -9.53 4.28
C ILE A 141 23.11 -10.07 3.85
N SER A 142 23.67 -9.57 2.74
CA SER A 142 24.94 -10.05 2.17
C SER A 142 26.18 -9.48 2.87
N GLY A 143 26.02 -8.41 3.64
CA GLY A 143 27.12 -7.71 4.31
C GLY A 143 27.69 -8.47 5.50
N ASP A 144 28.91 -8.07 5.92
CA ASP A 144 29.61 -8.67 7.05
C ASP A 144 29.09 -8.22 8.43
N ASN A 145 28.29 -7.17 8.47
CA ASN A 145 27.70 -6.65 9.70
C ASN A 145 26.39 -7.40 10.04
N PRO A 146 26.02 -7.46 11.34
CA PRO A 146 24.70 -7.97 11.72
C PRO A 146 23.58 -7.23 10.96
N PRO A 147 22.61 -7.98 10.40
CA PRO A 147 21.53 -7.37 9.65
C PRO A 147 20.72 -6.37 10.47
N ASP A 148 20.48 -5.18 9.92
CA ASP A 148 19.57 -4.18 10.51
C ASP A 148 18.13 -4.53 10.17
N GLU A 149 17.51 -5.36 11.03
CA GLU A 149 16.16 -5.90 10.84
C GLU A 149 15.10 -4.79 10.76
N LEU A 150 15.26 -3.71 11.54
CA LEU A 150 14.30 -2.60 11.51
C LEU A 150 14.38 -1.82 10.19
N SER A 151 15.59 -1.54 9.72
CA SER A 151 15.78 -0.86 8.43
C SER A 151 15.22 -1.70 7.27
N MET A 152 15.46 -3.01 7.27
CA MET A 152 14.89 -3.92 6.26
C MET A 152 13.36 -3.97 6.32
N SER A 153 12.77 -3.97 7.53
CA SER A 153 11.32 -3.90 7.71
C SER A 153 10.72 -2.63 7.13
N LEU A 154 11.37 -1.49 7.36
CA LEU A 154 10.95 -0.21 6.78
C LEU A 154 11.04 -0.22 5.25
N ASP A 155 12.08 -0.83 4.68
CA ASP A 155 12.23 -0.92 3.23
C ASP A 155 11.19 -1.86 2.61
N ILE A 156 10.84 -2.98 3.26
CA ILE A 156 9.73 -3.85 2.82
C ILE A 156 8.39 -3.10 2.88
N TYR A 157 8.15 -2.31 3.94
CA TYR A 157 6.92 -1.51 4.03
C TYR A 157 6.85 -0.45 2.92
N LYS A 158 7.97 0.18 2.56
CA LYS A 158 8.05 1.11 1.43
C LYS A 158 7.78 0.40 0.09
N LEU A 159 8.28 -0.84 -0.09
CA LEU A 159 7.94 -1.64 -1.27
C LEU A 159 6.42 -1.85 -1.37
N PHE A 160 5.75 -2.21 -0.27
CA PHE A 160 4.29 -2.29 -0.26
C PHE A 160 3.62 -0.96 -0.64
N ALA A 161 4.15 0.18 -0.17
CA ALA A 161 3.61 1.50 -0.53
C ALA A 161 3.73 1.79 -2.04
N GLU A 162 4.86 1.42 -2.66
CA GLU A 162 5.04 1.52 -4.12
C GLU A 162 4.09 0.58 -4.89
N LEU A 163 3.89 -0.64 -4.40
CA LEU A 163 3.02 -1.62 -5.04
C LEU A 163 1.53 -1.31 -4.86
N LEU A 164 1.14 -0.64 -3.78
CA LEU A 164 -0.24 -0.19 -3.51
C LEU A 164 -0.57 1.16 -4.18
N ASN A 165 0.43 1.87 -4.68
CA ASN A 165 0.25 3.12 -5.42
C ASN A 165 0.99 3.07 -6.77
N PRO A 166 0.75 2.02 -7.59
CA PRO A 166 1.34 1.95 -8.90
C PRO A 166 0.80 3.09 -9.75
N GLN A 167 1.57 3.58 -10.71
CA GLN A 167 0.98 4.42 -11.76
C GLN A 167 -0.21 3.67 -12.34
N SER A 168 -1.38 4.17 -12.08
CA SER A 168 -2.58 3.61 -12.66
C SER A 168 -2.43 3.63 -14.17
N ILE A 169 -2.13 2.46 -14.74
CA ILE A 169 -2.72 2.18 -16.04
C ILE A 169 -4.20 2.25 -15.72
N LYS A 170 -4.82 3.39 -16.01
CA LYS A 170 -6.26 3.58 -15.95
C LYS A 170 -6.89 2.44 -16.73
N CYS A 171 -7.19 1.33 -16.09
CA CYS A 171 -8.22 0.43 -16.54
C CYS A 171 -9.47 1.30 -16.52
N LYS A 172 -9.83 1.84 -17.70
CA LYS A 172 -11.04 2.60 -17.88
C LYS A 172 -12.20 1.73 -17.42
N GLY A 173 -12.76 2.04 -16.24
CA GLY A 173 -13.98 1.43 -15.79
C GLY A 173 -14.30 1.46 -14.31
N GLU A 174 -13.34 1.43 -13.40
CA GLU A 174 -13.63 1.38 -11.95
C GLU A 174 -12.97 2.51 -11.13
N ASN A 175 -11.94 3.19 -11.66
CA ASN A 175 -11.21 4.23 -10.94
C ASN A 175 -11.86 5.63 -10.97
N ASP A 176 -12.88 5.86 -11.80
CA ASP A 176 -13.59 7.15 -11.80
C ASP A 176 -14.18 7.49 -10.41
N TYR A 177 -14.50 6.48 -9.62
CA TYR A 177 -15.07 6.69 -8.29
C TYR A 177 -14.04 7.03 -7.21
N GLU A 178 -12.82 6.52 -7.30
CA GLU A 178 -11.75 6.83 -6.34
C GLU A 178 -11.26 8.27 -6.51
N ASP A 179 -11.00 8.68 -7.73
CA ASP A 179 -10.62 10.06 -8.08
C ASP A 179 -11.71 11.04 -7.67
N ASN A 180 -12.98 10.72 -7.93
CA ASN A 180 -14.14 11.51 -7.54
C ASN A 180 -14.25 11.68 -6.02
N ILE A 181 -14.01 10.63 -5.22
CA ILE A 181 -14.07 10.74 -3.76
C ILE A 181 -12.88 11.55 -3.21
N GLN A 182 -11.69 11.46 -3.79
CA GLN A 182 -10.57 12.32 -3.41
C GLN A 182 -10.84 13.79 -3.74
N GLU A 183 -11.49 14.07 -4.86
CA GLU A 183 -11.92 15.42 -5.26
C GLU A 183 -12.93 15.99 -4.26
N VAL A 184 -13.97 15.22 -3.91
CA VAL A 184 -14.95 15.62 -2.88
C VAL A 184 -14.28 15.85 -1.52
N LYS A 185 -13.32 15.03 -1.12
CA LYS A 185 -12.57 15.24 0.14
C LYS A 185 -11.82 16.57 0.13
N ARG A 186 -11.17 16.93 -0.98
CA ARG A 186 -10.53 18.25 -1.15
C ARG A 186 -11.56 19.37 -1.10
N PHE A 187 -12.65 19.24 -1.86
CA PHE A 187 -13.74 20.21 -1.86
C PHE A 187 -14.32 20.45 -0.45
N ILE A 188 -14.52 19.38 0.34
CA ILE A 188 -14.97 19.50 1.73
C ILE A 188 -13.97 20.32 2.56
N LEU A 189 -12.67 20.04 2.47
CA LEU A 189 -11.63 20.71 3.26
C LEU A 189 -11.52 22.19 2.91
N ASP A 190 -11.68 22.54 1.64
CA ASP A 190 -11.61 23.92 1.14
C ASP A 190 -12.87 24.74 1.51
N ASN A 191 -14.00 24.07 1.70
CA ASN A 191 -15.30 24.71 1.91
C ASN A 191 -15.93 24.42 3.29
N LEU A 192 -15.13 24.16 4.33
CA LEU A 192 -15.63 23.81 5.67
C LEU A 192 -16.54 24.88 6.31
N ASN A 193 -16.39 26.14 5.91
CA ASN A 193 -17.17 27.26 6.41
C ASN A 193 -18.56 27.37 5.73
N GLU A 194 -18.79 26.66 4.64
CA GLU A 194 -20.04 26.68 3.89
C GLU A 194 -21.04 25.64 4.36
N LYS A 195 -22.30 25.79 3.93
CA LYS A 195 -23.32 24.74 4.11
C LYS A 195 -23.07 23.62 3.10
N LEU A 196 -22.44 22.53 3.55
CA LEU A 196 -22.22 21.34 2.75
C LEU A 196 -23.35 20.34 3.00
N THR A 197 -24.13 20.06 1.96
CA THR A 197 -25.19 19.04 1.98
C THR A 197 -24.71 17.82 1.19
N VAL A 198 -25.25 16.64 1.51
CA VAL A 198 -24.93 15.40 0.75
C VAL A 198 -25.27 15.57 -0.73
N GLN A 199 -26.35 16.29 -1.05
CA GLN A 199 -26.71 16.61 -2.43
C GLN A 199 -25.60 17.43 -3.11
N LYS A 200 -25.14 18.55 -2.50
CA LYS A 200 -24.07 19.39 -3.06
C LYS A 200 -22.79 18.57 -3.32
N LEU A 201 -22.42 17.68 -2.39
CA LEU A 201 -21.25 16.83 -2.54
C LEU A 201 -21.40 15.75 -3.63
N ALA A 202 -22.60 15.22 -3.81
CA ALA A 202 -22.91 14.24 -4.86
C ALA A 202 -22.94 14.91 -6.24
N ASP A 203 -23.46 16.14 -6.33
CA ASP A 203 -23.52 16.93 -7.56
C ASP A 203 -22.12 17.28 -8.07
N GLU A 204 -21.16 17.54 -7.17
CA GLU A 204 -19.76 17.85 -7.49
C GLU A 204 -19.10 16.74 -8.34
N VAL A 205 -19.51 15.50 -8.14
CA VAL A 205 -18.98 14.32 -8.83
C VAL A 205 -20.01 13.63 -9.70
N HIS A 206 -21.08 14.34 -10.06
CA HIS A 206 -22.14 13.88 -10.95
C HIS A 206 -22.78 12.53 -10.55
N MET A 207 -22.94 12.30 -9.25
CA MET A 207 -23.54 11.08 -8.71
C MET A 207 -24.92 11.35 -8.09
N SER A 208 -25.77 10.31 -8.04
CA SER A 208 -26.97 10.36 -7.19
C SER A 208 -26.55 10.31 -5.71
N THR A 209 -27.29 10.99 -4.83
CA THR A 209 -27.01 11.04 -3.38
C THR A 209 -26.90 9.66 -2.73
N SER A 210 -27.72 8.71 -3.15
CA SER A 210 -27.70 7.33 -2.63
C SER A 210 -26.45 6.58 -3.04
N HIS A 211 -26.07 6.70 -4.31
CA HIS A 211 -24.85 6.07 -4.85
C HIS A 211 -23.60 6.67 -4.23
N PHE A 212 -23.52 8.01 -4.24
CA PHE A 212 -22.43 8.76 -3.62
C PHE A 212 -22.25 8.39 -2.14
N SER A 213 -23.33 8.39 -1.33
CA SER A 213 -23.23 8.07 0.10
C SER A 213 -22.69 6.66 0.36
N ARG A 214 -23.07 5.70 -0.46
CA ARG A 214 -22.60 4.31 -0.37
C ARG A 214 -21.10 4.22 -0.71
N VAL A 215 -20.69 4.78 -1.85
CA VAL A 215 -19.28 4.75 -2.32
C VAL A 215 -18.38 5.53 -1.37
N PHE A 216 -18.81 6.72 -0.94
CA PHE A 216 -18.07 7.54 0.00
C PHE A 216 -17.83 6.82 1.33
N LYS A 217 -18.88 6.16 1.88
CA LYS A 217 -18.76 5.40 3.13
C LYS A 217 -17.86 4.16 2.96
N GLN A 218 -17.94 3.50 1.83
CA GLN A 218 -17.09 2.33 1.52
C GLN A 218 -15.61 2.71 1.49
N GLN A 219 -15.26 3.85 0.88
CA GLN A 219 -13.88 4.29 0.73
C GLN A 219 -13.32 5.02 1.95
N THR A 220 -14.15 5.80 2.67
CA THR A 220 -13.68 6.62 3.80
C THR A 220 -13.96 6.01 5.17
N GLY A 221 -14.83 5.01 5.24
CA GLY A 221 -15.33 4.45 6.50
C GLY A 221 -16.41 5.30 7.19
N PHE A 222 -16.68 6.54 6.70
CA PHE A 222 -17.61 7.49 7.30
C PHE A 222 -18.73 7.86 6.33
N SER A 223 -19.91 8.21 6.87
CA SER A 223 -20.92 8.87 6.03
C SER A 223 -20.39 10.24 5.57
N PRO A 224 -20.85 10.80 4.42
CA PRO A 224 -20.46 12.14 3.98
C PRO A 224 -20.70 13.21 5.05
N TYR A 225 -21.81 13.11 5.77
CA TYR A 225 -22.17 14.03 6.85
C TYR A 225 -21.19 13.93 8.03
N ASP A 226 -20.89 12.72 8.49
CA ASP A 226 -19.94 12.48 9.60
C ASP A 226 -18.54 12.96 9.23
N TYR A 227 -18.12 12.74 7.98
CA TYR A 227 -16.82 13.19 7.48
C TYR A 227 -16.69 14.71 7.52
N VAL A 228 -17.71 15.45 7.05
CA VAL A 228 -17.77 16.93 7.13
C VAL A 228 -17.70 17.39 8.58
N LEU A 229 -18.46 16.73 9.48
CA LEU A 229 -18.49 17.09 10.90
C LEU A 229 -17.11 16.87 11.57
N ILE A 230 -16.49 15.72 11.33
CA ILE A 230 -15.16 15.41 11.85
C ILE A 230 -14.11 16.40 11.33
N SER A 231 -14.16 16.72 10.02
CA SER A 231 -13.24 17.68 9.41
C SER A 231 -13.37 19.09 10.03
N ARG A 232 -14.60 19.53 10.31
CA ARG A 232 -14.86 20.80 11.03
C ARG A 232 -14.34 20.78 12.45
N LEU A 233 -14.56 19.68 13.19
CA LEU A 233 -14.05 19.52 14.55
C LEU A 233 -12.53 19.56 14.59
N ASN A 234 -11.87 18.88 13.64
CA ASN A 234 -10.42 18.91 13.54
C ASN A 234 -9.90 20.31 13.21
N ARG A 235 -10.55 21.01 12.26
CA ARG A 235 -10.21 22.39 11.93
C ARG A 235 -10.39 23.33 13.12
N ALA A 236 -11.48 23.16 13.89
CA ALA A 236 -11.70 23.94 15.11
C ALA A 236 -10.60 23.68 16.16
N LYS A 237 -10.18 22.42 16.36
CA LYS A 237 -9.05 22.09 17.25
C LYS A 237 -7.75 22.74 16.80
N ASP A 238 -7.43 22.69 15.52
CA ASP A 238 -6.23 23.32 14.97
C ASP A 238 -6.22 24.84 15.20
N LEU A 239 -7.37 25.48 15.01
CA LEU A 239 -7.49 26.92 15.24
C LEU A 239 -7.33 27.27 16.73
N LEU A 240 -7.91 26.47 17.63
CA LEU A 240 -7.75 26.65 19.07
C LEU A 240 -6.31 26.46 19.55
N GLN A 241 -5.58 25.51 18.97
CA GLN A 241 -4.17 25.27 19.31
C GLN A 241 -3.24 26.38 18.78
N LYS A 242 -3.59 27.02 17.65
CA LYS A 242 -2.76 28.05 17.01
C LYS A 242 -2.99 29.47 17.56
N THR A 243 -4.07 29.69 18.26
CA THR A 243 -4.44 31.02 18.78
C THR A 243 -4.79 30.94 20.27
N GLU A 244 -3.99 31.54 21.12
CA GLU A 244 -4.31 31.77 22.54
C GLU A 244 -5.48 32.76 22.75
N MET A 245 -6.06 33.30 21.67
CA MET A 245 -7.11 34.30 21.71
C MET A 245 -8.48 33.75 21.35
N SER A 246 -9.37 33.84 22.32
CA SER A 246 -10.84 33.86 22.20
C SER A 246 -11.52 32.65 21.57
N HIS A 247 -11.74 31.65 22.39
CA HIS A 247 -12.52 30.41 22.14
C HIS A 247 -13.88 30.63 21.43
N GLN A 248 -14.50 31.78 21.58
CA GLN A 248 -15.87 32.01 21.09
C GLN A 248 -15.95 32.46 19.63
N LEU A 249 -14.94 33.13 19.09
CA LEU A 249 -15.02 33.70 17.75
C LEU A 249 -14.69 32.66 16.67
N HIS A 250 -13.72 31.78 16.93
CA HIS A 250 -13.28 30.78 15.97
C HIS A 250 -14.24 29.57 15.88
N MET A 251 -14.90 29.20 16.97
CA MET A 251 -15.94 28.16 16.95
C MET A 251 -17.13 28.55 16.08
N LYS A 252 -17.48 29.85 16.02
CA LYS A 252 -18.55 30.35 15.14
C LYS A 252 -18.22 30.29 13.67
N GLN A 253 -16.91 30.40 13.31
CA GLN A 253 -16.44 30.28 11.91
C GLN A 253 -16.35 28.84 11.41
N ALA A 254 -16.00 27.89 12.28
CA ALA A 254 -15.84 26.48 11.91
C ALA A 254 -17.15 25.68 11.97
N LEU A 255 -18.10 26.08 12.82
CA LEU A 255 -19.34 25.35 13.06
C LEU A 255 -20.53 26.27 12.91
N THR A 256 -21.50 25.95 12.06
CA THR A 256 -22.77 26.67 12.00
C THR A 256 -23.58 26.40 13.27
N ALA A 257 -24.33 27.41 13.79
CA ALA A 257 -25.05 27.36 15.07
C ALA A 257 -25.94 26.09 15.25
N ASN A 258 -26.56 25.58 14.17
CA ASN A 258 -27.40 24.38 14.21
C ASN A 258 -26.63 23.07 14.35
N GLN A 259 -25.33 23.06 14.18
CA GLN A 259 -24.49 21.82 14.25
C GLN A 259 -23.85 21.64 15.63
N ILE A 260 -23.70 22.73 16.40
CA ILE A 260 -23.16 22.69 17.75
C ILE A 260 -24.09 21.91 18.69
N SER A 261 -25.40 22.12 18.59
CA SER A 261 -26.38 21.40 19.42
C SER A 261 -26.42 19.90 19.13
N PHE A 262 -26.06 19.49 17.88
CA PHE A 262 -26.02 18.07 17.49
C PHE A 262 -24.70 17.38 17.88
N ALA A 263 -23.57 18.08 17.81
CA ALA A 263 -22.27 17.56 18.21
C ALA A 263 -22.17 17.26 19.71
N PHE A 264 -22.94 17.99 20.55
CA PHE A 264 -23.03 17.78 22.00
C PHE A 264 -24.25 16.92 22.43
N SER A 265 -25.01 16.37 21.49
CA SER A 265 -26.12 15.48 21.81
C SER A 265 -25.60 14.12 22.31
N PRO A 266 -26.12 13.60 23.46
CA PRO A 266 -25.72 12.31 24.02
C PRO A 266 -25.97 11.11 23.11
N LYS A 267 -26.65 11.29 21.98
CA LYS A 267 -26.99 10.24 21.01
C LYS A 267 -25.92 9.97 19.96
N THR A 268 -24.91 10.82 19.83
CA THR A 268 -23.83 10.60 18.86
C THR A 268 -22.71 9.75 19.49
N LYS A 269 -22.65 8.48 19.17
CA LYS A 269 -21.64 7.52 19.67
C LYS A 269 -20.17 7.93 19.45
N ALA A 270 -19.91 8.92 18.60
CA ALA A 270 -18.56 9.40 18.31
C ALA A 270 -17.89 10.16 19.47
N PHE A 271 -18.66 10.67 20.44
CA PHE A 271 -18.13 11.54 21.52
C PHE A 271 -17.76 10.81 22.81
N ARG A 272 -18.00 9.50 22.92
CA ARG A 272 -17.71 8.74 24.18
C ARG A 272 -16.24 8.44 24.43
N ARG A 273 -15.28 8.87 23.59
CA ARG A 273 -13.85 8.54 23.74
C ARG A 273 -12.88 9.72 23.71
N VAL A 274 -13.32 10.95 23.85
CA VAL A 274 -12.38 12.04 24.08
C VAL A 274 -12.41 12.38 25.57
N ASN A 275 -11.67 11.63 26.38
CA ASN A 275 -11.32 12.06 27.71
C ASN A 275 -10.37 13.26 27.58
N PHE A 276 -10.80 14.41 28.01
CA PHE A 276 -9.91 15.50 28.38
C PHE A 276 -9.15 15.05 29.65
N ALA A 277 -7.94 14.52 29.46
CA ALA A 277 -7.00 14.50 30.58
C ALA A 277 -6.38 15.88 30.65
N ASN A 278 -6.42 16.45 31.87
CA ASN A 278 -5.75 17.69 32.28
C ASN A 278 -4.27 17.72 31.96
#